data_bc4bf480fe65698ac48f33014b051766
#
_entry.id   bc4bf480fe65698ac48f33014b051766
#
_cell.length_a   1.000
_cell.length_b   1.000
_cell.length_c   1.000
_cell.angle_alpha   90.00
_cell.angle_beta   90.00
_cell.angle_gamma   90.00
#
_symmetry.space_group_name_H-M   'P 1'
#
loop_
_entity.id
_entity.type
_entity.pdbx_description
1 polymer ?
#
loop_
_entity_poly.entity_id
_entity_poly.type
_entity_poly.pdbx_seq_one_letter_code
_entity_poly.pdbx_strand_id
1 'polypeptide(L)'
;MNAAAAPAQPSAREDFRREFVEFAIRAGVLRFGEFKTKAGRLSPYFFNAGLFSDGERLGELGRYYARAALASGIRFDIIFGPAYKGITLAAATAISLAALGHNMPFCFNRKEAKDHGEGGNIVGAPLQGRALIIDDVITDGASKREAIEIIRAAGATPAGVLIALDRQERGTGELSATQEVSREYGLPVTAIATLADILATLRGIPERRGDVERIEEYRGRYGVK
;
A
#
# COMPACT_ATOMS: atom_id res chain seq x y z
N MET A 1 2.41 -8.13 -46.98
CA MET A 1 1.56 -7.23 -46.17
C MET A 1 1.59 -7.73 -44.72
N ASN A 2 2.45 -7.12 -43.88
CA ASN A 2 2.49 -7.46 -42.44
C ASN A 2 1.42 -6.68 -41.72
N ALA A 3 0.40 -7.38 -41.24
CA ALA A 3 -0.58 -6.78 -40.33
C ALA A 3 0.12 -6.50 -39.00
N ALA A 4 0.26 -5.22 -38.65
CA ALA A 4 0.70 -4.81 -37.33
C ALA A 4 -0.30 -5.32 -36.29
N ALA A 5 0.15 -6.14 -35.35
CA ALA A 5 -0.67 -6.61 -34.25
C ALA A 5 -1.16 -5.41 -33.43
N ALA A 6 -2.46 -5.31 -33.21
CA ALA A 6 -3.04 -4.30 -32.33
C ALA A 6 -2.43 -4.45 -30.93
N PRO A 7 -2.16 -3.34 -30.20
CA PRO A 7 -1.67 -3.43 -28.83
C PRO A 7 -2.66 -4.20 -27.97
N ALA A 8 -2.17 -5.17 -27.21
CA ALA A 8 -2.98 -5.96 -26.29
C ALA A 8 -3.69 -5.01 -25.30
N GLN A 9 -5.01 -5.20 -25.12
CA GLN A 9 -5.75 -4.45 -24.12
C GLN A 9 -5.19 -4.78 -22.71
N PRO A 10 -4.96 -3.76 -21.85
CA PRO A 10 -4.47 -3.99 -20.50
C PRO A 10 -5.43 -4.90 -19.73
N SER A 11 -4.89 -5.82 -18.93
CA SER A 11 -5.71 -6.68 -18.08
C SER A 11 -6.45 -5.84 -17.03
N ALA A 12 -7.62 -6.30 -16.55
CA ALA A 12 -8.38 -5.62 -15.49
C ALA A 12 -7.52 -5.34 -14.22
N ARG A 13 -6.39 -6.06 -14.08
CA ARG A 13 -5.39 -5.88 -13.02
C ARG A 13 -4.49 -4.66 -13.24
N GLU A 14 -4.20 -4.32 -14.50
CA GLU A 14 -3.39 -3.15 -14.87
C GLU A 14 -4.22 -1.87 -14.82
N ASP A 15 -5.51 -1.93 -15.14
CA ASP A 15 -6.40 -0.78 -15.16
C ASP A 15 -6.51 -0.11 -13.78
N PHE A 16 -6.76 -0.85 -12.68
CA PHE A 16 -6.93 -0.21 -11.38
C PHE A 16 -5.63 0.39 -10.81
N ARG A 17 -4.46 -0.14 -11.16
CA ARG A 17 -3.17 0.41 -10.75
C ARG A 17 -2.93 1.78 -11.39
N ARG A 18 -3.18 1.86 -12.68
CA ARG A 18 -3.12 3.11 -13.43
C ARG A 18 -4.15 4.11 -12.91
N GLU A 19 -5.41 3.70 -12.74
CA GLU A 19 -6.48 4.51 -12.17
C GLU A 19 -6.09 5.09 -10.80
N PHE A 20 -5.49 4.27 -9.94
CA PHE A 20 -4.99 4.71 -8.63
C PHE A 20 -3.87 5.74 -8.75
N VAL A 21 -2.90 5.55 -9.64
CA VAL A 21 -1.82 6.52 -9.87
C VAL A 21 -2.40 7.87 -10.34
N GLU A 22 -3.30 7.85 -11.31
CA GLU A 22 -3.99 9.04 -11.80
C GLU A 22 -4.81 9.74 -10.70
N PHE A 23 -5.53 8.96 -9.87
CA PHE A 23 -6.23 9.47 -8.70
C PHE A 23 -5.28 10.12 -7.69
N ALA A 24 -4.18 9.49 -7.34
CA ALA A 24 -3.18 10.02 -6.42
C ALA A 24 -2.56 11.34 -6.92
N ILE A 25 -2.37 11.48 -8.24
CA ILE A 25 -1.92 12.73 -8.88
C ILE A 25 -2.99 13.82 -8.75
N ARG A 26 -4.25 13.53 -9.16
CA ARG A 26 -5.36 14.49 -9.07
C ARG A 26 -5.62 14.95 -7.64
N ALA A 27 -5.51 14.04 -6.67
CA ALA A 27 -5.67 14.33 -5.25
C ALA A 27 -4.48 15.11 -4.63
N GLY A 28 -3.39 15.34 -5.38
CA GLY A 28 -2.18 15.97 -4.89
C GLY A 28 -1.40 15.14 -3.88
N VAL A 29 -1.72 13.86 -3.76
CA VAL A 29 -1.05 12.87 -2.89
C VAL A 29 0.27 12.42 -3.49
N LEU A 30 0.30 12.18 -4.81
CA LEU A 30 1.50 11.93 -5.59
C LEU A 30 1.90 13.21 -6.32
N ARG A 31 3.07 13.74 -5.98
CA ARG A 31 3.61 14.99 -6.52
C ARG A 31 5.01 14.77 -7.09
N PHE A 32 5.36 15.58 -8.09
CA PHE A 32 6.65 15.55 -8.76
C PHE A 32 7.42 16.84 -8.50
N GLY A 33 8.74 16.76 -8.34
CA GLY A 33 9.61 17.87 -7.96
C GLY A 33 10.81 17.34 -7.17
N GLU A 34 11.43 18.19 -6.36
CA GLU A 34 12.54 17.79 -5.49
C GLU A 34 12.06 17.66 -4.04
N PHE A 35 12.20 16.46 -3.47
CA PHE A 35 11.77 16.16 -2.10
C PHE A 35 12.85 15.42 -1.33
N LYS A 36 13.22 15.94 -0.16
CA LYS A 36 14.15 15.26 0.72
C LYS A 36 13.44 14.14 1.49
N THR A 37 13.88 12.89 1.30
CA THR A 37 13.36 11.73 2.03
C THR A 37 13.92 11.67 3.44
N LYS A 38 13.33 10.84 4.33
CA LYS A 38 13.88 10.57 5.68
C LYS A 38 15.31 10.01 5.63
N ALA A 39 15.65 9.25 4.59
CA ALA A 39 16.99 8.72 4.36
C ALA A 39 17.98 9.77 3.79
N GLY A 40 17.58 11.04 3.68
CA GLY A 40 18.42 12.14 3.18
C GLY A 40 18.56 12.19 1.65
N ARG A 41 17.92 11.29 0.90
CA ARG A 41 17.96 11.26 -0.57
C ARG A 41 17.07 12.37 -1.15
N LEU A 42 17.50 12.98 -2.26
CA LEU A 42 16.64 13.87 -3.05
C LEU A 42 15.80 13.02 -4.01
N SER A 43 14.51 12.91 -3.74
CA SER A 43 13.57 12.13 -4.56
C SER A 43 12.85 13.05 -5.55
N PRO A 44 12.69 12.66 -6.83
CA PRO A 44 11.97 13.42 -7.84
C PRO A 44 10.44 13.33 -7.68
N TYR A 45 9.95 12.56 -6.72
CA TYR A 45 8.53 12.44 -6.42
C TYR A 45 8.31 12.25 -4.93
N PHE A 46 7.09 12.59 -4.50
CA PHE A 46 6.66 12.43 -3.11
C PHE A 46 5.23 11.89 -3.06
N PHE A 47 5.02 10.87 -2.22
CA PHE A 47 3.72 10.28 -1.95
C PHE A 47 3.36 10.53 -0.49
N ASN A 48 2.25 11.23 -0.26
CA ASN A 48 1.75 11.52 1.09
C ASN A 48 0.31 11.07 1.25
N ALA A 49 0.11 9.86 1.74
CA ALA A 49 -1.22 9.29 1.99
C ALA A 49 -2.07 10.10 3.00
N GLY A 50 -1.45 10.94 3.84
CA GLY A 50 -2.16 11.81 4.76
C GLY A 50 -3.01 12.90 4.07
N LEU A 51 -2.84 13.11 2.77
CA LEU A 51 -3.65 14.03 1.96
C LEU A 51 -4.95 13.41 1.43
N PHE A 52 -5.19 12.12 1.65
CA PHE A 52 -6.52 11.53 1.52
C PHE A 52 -7.35 11.87 2.79
N SER A 53 -7.65 13.15 2.97
CA SER A 53 -8.08 13.73 4.24
C SER A 53 -9.57 14.09 4.31
N ASP A 54 -10.35 13.68 3.31
CA ASP A 54 -11.81 13.83 3.28
C ASP A 54 -12.50 12.51 2.94
N GLY A 55 -13.81 12.47 3.11
CA GLY A 55 -14.60 11.25 2.95
C GLY A 55 -14.61 10.72 1.51
N GLU A 56 -14.59 11.59 0.51
CA GLU A 56 -14.59 11.21 -0.90
C GLU A 56 -13.25 10.53 -1.24
N ARG A 57 -12.13 11.17 -0.91
CA ARG A 57 -10.79 10.64 -1.17
C ARG A 57 -10.51 9.37 -0.40
N LEU A 58 -10.91 9.31 0.88
CA LEU A 58 -10.71 8.13 1.69
C LEU A 58 -11.59 6.95 1.20
N GLY A 59 -12.81 7.24 0.78
CA GLY A 59 -13.70 6.22 0.19
C GLY A 59 -13.18 5.68 -1.12
N GLU A 60 -12.65 6.55 -2.00
CA GLU A 60 -12.01 6.16 -3.26
C GLU A 60 -10.77 5.28 -2.98
N LEU A 61 -9.91 5.71 -2.06
CA LEU A 61 -8.75 4.95 -1.63
C LEU A 61 -9.14 3.56 -1.11
N GLY A 62 -10.20 3.47 -0.27
CA GLY A 62 -10.72 2.20 0.23
C GLY A 62 -11.14 1.25 -0.90
N ARG A 63 -11.73 1.77 -1.99
CA ARG A 63 -12.07 0.97 -3.19
C ARG A 63 -10.83 0.39 -3.86
N TYR A 64 -9.73 1.15 -3.96
CA TYR A 64 -8.47 0.63 -4.51
C TYR A 64 -7.84 -0.42 -3.61
N TYR A 65 -7.85 -0.23 -2.28
CA TYR A 65 -7.41 -1.26 -1.34
C TYR A 65 -8.24 -2.54 -1.48
N ALA A 66 -9.57 -2.44 -1.57
CA ALA A 66 -10.44 -3.60 -1.74
C ALA A 66 -10.15 -4.36 -3.04
N ARG A 67 -10.01 -3.64 -4.17
CA ARG A 67 -9.63 -4.24 -5.48
C ARG A 67 -8.26 -4.92 -5.39
N ALA A 68 -7.28 -4.27 -4.77
CA ALA A 68 -5.94 -4.83 -4.61
C ALA A 68 -5.93 -6.05 -3.68
N ALA A 69 -6.69 -6.04 -2.58
CA ALA A 69 -6.82 -7.18 -1.68
C ALA A 69 -7.40 -8.40 -2.41
N LEU A 70 -8.48 -8.23 -3.16
CA LEU A 70 -9.09 -9.31 -3.95
C LEU A 70 -8.17 -9.80 -5.07
N ALA A 71 -7.43 -8.90 -5.73
CA ALA A 71 -6.50 -9.25 -6.80
C ALA A 71 -5.18 -9.86 -6.30
N SER A 72 -4.84 -9.72 -5.02
CA SER A 72 -3.57 -10.20 -4.43
C SER A 72 -3.46 -11.73 -4.40
N GLY A 73 -4.59 -12.44 -4.32
CA GLY A 73 -4.64 -13.88 -4.05
C GLY A 73 -4.34 -14.26 -2.60
N ILE A 74 -4.07 -13.29 -1.72
CA ILE A 74 -3.88 -13.53 -0.29
C ILE A 74 -5.22 -13.93 0.32
N ARG A 75 -5.25 -15.08 0.98
CA ARG A 75 -6.42 -15.53 1.74
C ARG A 75 -6.36 -14.95 3.15
N PHE A 76 -7.38 -14.22 3.54
CA PHE A 76 -7.48 -13.60 4.86
C PHE A 76 -8.90 -13.72 5.41
N ASP A 77 -9.02 -13.67 6.72
CA ASP A 77 -10.28 -13.82 7.46
C ASP A 77 -10.66 -12.53 8.19
N ILE A 78 -9.67 -11.64 8.40
CA ILE A 78 -9.83 -10.37 9.11
C ILE A 78 -8.84 -9.33 8.55
N ILE A 79 -9.21 -8.05 8.60
CA ILE A 79 -8.36 -6.93 8.26
C ILE A 79 -7.79 -6.33 9.54
N PHE A 80 -6.47 -6.08 9.58
CA PHE A 80 -5.78 -5.43 10.68
C PHE A 80 -5.16 -4.10 10.24
N GLY A 81 -5.55 -3.01 10.91
CA GLY A 81 -5.02 -1.66 10.67
C GLY A 81 -4.08 -1.22 11.79
N PRO A 82 -2.74 -1.22 11.61
CA PRO A 82 -1.84 -0.73 12.64
C PRO A 82 -2.01 0.78 12.88
N ALA A 83 -2.03 1.19 14.16
CA ALA A 83 -2.15 2.59 14.54
C ALA A 83 -0.94 3.42 14.04
N TYR A 84 -1.15 4.61 13.45
CA TYR A 84 -2.45 5.31 13.43
C TYR A 84 -3.10 5.30 12.05
N LYS A 85 -2.31 5.39 10.95
CA LYS A 85 -2.84 5.48 9.58
C LYS A 85 -3.61 4.24 9.14
N GLY A 86 -3.15 3.06 9.54
CA GLY A 86 -3.81 1.80 9.24
C GLY A 86 -5.25 1.74 9.74
N ILE A 87 -5.61 2.48 10.79
CA ILE A 87 -6.96 2.48 11.36
C ILE A 87 -8.00 2.91 10.31
N THR A 88 -7.81 4.09 9.73
CA THR A 88 -8.74 4.63 8.73
C THR A 88 -8.69 3.83 7.43
N LEU A 89 -7.52 3.34 7.05
CA LEU A 89 -7.34 2.53 5.85
C LEU A 89 -8.04 1.17 5.97
N ALA A 90 -7.90 0.49 7.12
CA ALA A 90 -8.59 -0.78 7.38
C ALA A 90 -10.12 -0.62 7.38
N ALA A 91 -10.63 0.43 8.02
CA ALA A 91 -12.06 0.73 8.04
C ALA A 91 -12.60 1.01 6.63
N ALA A 92 -11.93 1.88 5.86
CA ALA A 92 -12.32 2.20 4.48
C ALA A 92 -12.25 0.96 3.56
N THR A 93 -11.24 0.11 3.75
CA THR A 93 -11.11 -1.15 3.02
C THR A 93 -12.24 -2.12 3.35
N ALA A 94 -12.57 -2.29 4.63
CA ALA A 94 -13.67 -3.17 5.07
C ALA A 94 -15.01 -2.73 4.50
N ILE A 95 -15.33 -1.42 4.55
CA ILE A 95 -16.54 -0.84 3.94
C ILE A 95 -16.58 -1.12 2.43
N SER A 96 -15.45 -0.91 1.75
CA SER A 96 -15.37 -1.12 0.30
C SER A 96 -15.47 -2.59 -0.10
N LEU A 97 -14.88 -3.50 0.69
CA LEU A 97 -15.05 -4.95 0.47
C LEU A 97 -16.50 -5.38 0.68
N ALA A 98 -17.17 -4.87 1.72
CA ALA A 98 -18.58 -5.15 1.96
C ALA A 98 -19.48 -4.69 0.79
N ALA A 99 -19.19 -3.51 0.21
CA ALA A 99 -19.88 -3.00 -0.98
C ALA A 99 -19.66 -3.89 -2.23
N LEU A 100 -18.55 -4.64 -2.27
CA LEU A 100 -18.25 -5.63 -3.30
C LEU A 100 -18.78 -7.04 -2.99
N GLY A 101 -19.58 -7.22 -1.92
CA GLY A 101 -20.12 -8.50 -1.48
C GLY A 101 -19.18 -9.33 -0.60
N HIS A 102 -18.04 -8.78 -0.19
CA HIS A 102 -17.05 -9.43 0.66
C HIS A 102 -17.05 -8.78 2.05
N ASN A 103 -18.07 -9.07 2.87
CA ASN A 103 -18.14 -8.53 4.23
C ASN A 103 -17.05 -9.14 5.12
N MET A 104 -16.06 -8.34 5.48
CA MET A 104 -14.88 -8.76 6.27
C MET A 104 -14.84 -8.05 7.62
N PRO A 105 -14.61 -8.76 8.73
CA PRO A 105 -14.32 -8.13 10.00
C PRO A 105 -13.01 -7.33 9.93
N PHE A 106 -12.91 -6.27 10.74
CA PHE A 106 -11.68 -5.51 10.89
C PHE A 106 -11.42 -5.15 12.34
N CYS A 107 -10.15 -4.96 12.65
CA CYS A 107 -9.68 -4.46 13.93
C CYS A 107 -8.40 -3.62 13.75
N PHE A 108 -8.03 -2.93 14.81
CA PHE A 108 -6.81 -2.15 14.90
C PHE A 108 -6.24 -2.17 16.32
N ASN A 109 -4.95 -1.81 16.47
CA ASN A 109 -4.36 -1.67 17.79
C ASN A 109 -4.42 -0.22 18.28
N ARG A 110 -4.44 -0.08 19.61
CA ARG A 110 -4.10 1.17 20.30
C ARG A 110 -2.60 1.21 20.53
N LYS A 111 -2.00 2.39 20.58
CA LYS A 111 -0.60 2.57 20.99
C LYS A 111 -0.44 2.44 22.52
N GLU A 112 -1.49 2.75 23.27
CA GLU A 112 -1.52 2.69 24.72
C GLU A 112 -2.58 1.71 25.18
N ALA A 113 -2.21 0.77 26.05
CA ALA A 113 -3.15 -0.16 26.65
C ALA A 113 -4.13 0.60 27.57
N LYS A 114 -5.41 0.23 27.54
CA LYS A 114 -6.38 0.72 28.52
C LYS A 114 -6.54 -0.30 29.66
N ASP A 115 -6.48 0.22 30.88
CA ASP A 115 -6.67 -0.57 32.11
C ASP A 115 -8.15 -0.77 32.47
N HIS A 116 -9.08 -0.10 31.79
CA HIS A 116 -10.52 -0.07 32.11
C HIS A 116 -11.40 -0.29 30.87
N GLY A 117 -12.57 -0.91 31.07
CA GLY A 117 -13.58 -1.18 30.04
C GLY A 117 -13.26 -2.43 29.23
N GLU A 118 -13.38 -2.35 27.89
CA GLU A 118 -12.93 -3.40 26.95
C GLU A 118 -11.39 -3.47 26.93
N GLY A 119 -10.77 -3.95 28.01
CA GLY A 119 -9.32 -3.97 28.20
C GLY A 119 -8.53 -4.51 26.98
N GLY A 120 -7.21 -4.24 26.94
CA GLY A 120 -6.33 -4.71 25.91
C GLY A 120 -6.00 -3.68 24.83
N ASN A 121 -5.17 -4.10 23.86
CA ASN A 121 -4.63 -3.24 22.80
C ASN A 121 -5.41 -3.31 21.49
N ILE A 122 -6.36 -4.25 21.33
CA ILE A 122 -7.12 -4.46 20.10
C ILE A 122 -8.51 -3.85 20.23
N VAL A 123 -8.95 -3.17 19.18
CA VAL A 123 -10.29 -2.56 19.06
C VAL A 123 -10.93 -3.05 17.78
N GLY A 124 -12.23 -3.34 17.83
CA GLY A 124 -13.02 -3.88 16.73
C GLY A 124 -13.31 -5.37 16.89
N ALA A 125 -13.31 -6.12 15.81
CA ALA A 125 -13.56 -7.55 15.85
C ALA A 125 -12.43 -8.31 16.58
N PRO A 126 -12.73 -9.46 17.23
CA PRO A 126 -11.70 -10.33 17.78
C PRO A 126 -10.64 -10.69 16.73
N LEU A 127 -9.37 -10.46 17.06
CA LEU A 127 -8.26 -10.75 16.15
C LEU A 127 -7.98 -12.26 16.11
N GLN A 128 -8.57 -12.94 15.15
CA GLN A 128 -8.53 -14.40 14.98
C GLN A 128 -8.37 -14.77 13.51
N GLY A 129 -7.88 -15.99 13.23
CA GLY A 129 -7.68 -16.46 11.87
C GLY A 129 -6.49 -15.78 11.18
N ARG A 130 -6.60 -15.57 9.86
CA ARG A 130 -5.56 -14.99 9.02
C ARG A 130 -5.79 -13.50 8.86
N ALA A 131 -4.88 -12.68 9.34
CA ALA A 131 -4.99 -11.22 9.34
C ALA A 131 -4.23 -10.60 8.17
N LEU A 132 -4.93 -9.83 7.31
CA LEU A 132 -4.32 -8.97 6.30
C LEU A 132 -4.00 -7.61 6.92
N ILE A 133 -2.72 -7.26 6.95
CA ILE A 133 -2.25 -5.96 7.44
C ILE A 133 -2.46 -4.90 6.35
N ILE A 134 -3.15 -3.80 6.67
CA ILE A 134 -3.38 -2.66 5.78
C ILE A 134 -2.62 -1.45 6.30
N ASP A 135 -1.70 -0.89 5.50
CA ASP A 135 -1.00 0.36 5.85
C ASP A 135 -0.68 1.18 4.59
N ASP A 136 -0.15 2.42 4.73
CA ASP A 136 0.10 3.32 3.59
C ASP A 136 1.36 2.95 2.78
N VAL A 137 2.51 2.88 3.42
CA VAL A 137 3.81 2.55 2.81
C VAL A 137 4.68 1.76 3.80
N ILE A 138 5.74 1.13 3.29
CA ILE A 138 6.81 0.59 4.13
C ILE A 138 8.05 1.45 3.93
N THR A 139 8.59 2.00 5.03
CA THR A 139 9.83 2.78 5.02
C THR A 139 11.00 1.96 5.57
N ASP A 140 10.97 1.64 6.88
CA ASP A 140 11.97 0.84 7.60
C ASP A 140 11.42 -0.50 8.09
N GLY A 141 10.15 -0.77 7.84
CA GLY A 141 9.45 -2.01 8.25
C GLY A 141 9.11 -2.12 9.74
N ALA A 142 9.51 -1.18 10.60
CA ALA A 142 9.29 -1.27 12.05
C ALA A 142 7.81 -1.42 12.42
N SER A 143 6.94 -0.58 11.83
CA SER A 143 5.48 -0.67 12.06
C SER A 143 4.88 -2.01 11.63
N LYS A 144 5.44 -2.65 10.59
CA LYS A 144 4.95 -3.95 10.10
C LYS A 144 5.44 -5.08 11.01
N ARG A 145 6.66 -4.99 11.51
CA ARG A 145 7.19 -5.92 12.53
C ARG A 145 6.33 -5.88 13.79
N GLU A 146 6.05 -4.68 14.33
CA GLU A 146 5.16 -4.49 15.47
C GLU A 146 3.75 -5.08 15.20
N ALA A 147 3.18 -4.84 14.03
CA ALA A 147 1.86 -5.39 13.65
C ALA A 147 1.86 -6.92 13.61
N ILE A 148 2.92 -7.53 13.06
CA ILE A 148 3.07 -8.99 13.00
C ILE A 148 3.14 -9.59 14.41
N GLU A 149 3.92 -8.98 15.30
CA GLU A 149 4.04 -9.44 16.69
C GLU A 149 2.70 -9.31 17.46
N ILE A 150 1.95 -8.22 17.27
CA ILE A 150 0.63 -8.03 17.85
C ILE A 150 -0.33 -9.14 17.39
N ILE A 151 -0.34 -9.44 16.08
CA ILE A 151 -1.22 -10.47 15.51
C ILE A 151 -0.87 -11.84 16.09
N ARG A 152 0.43 -12.17 16.17
CA ARG A 152 0.91 -13.44 16.74
C ARG A 152 0.58 -13.56 18.24
N ALA A 153 0.78 -12.49 19.00
CA ALA A 153 0.47 -12.44 20.43
C ALA A 153 -1.02 -12.64 20.72
N ALA A 154 -1.89 -12.24 19.79
CA ALA A 154 -3.33 -12.50 19.88
C ALA A 154 -3.72 -13.95 19.46
N GLY A 155 -2.77 -14.79 19.05
CA GLY A 155 -3.02 -16.14 18.56
C GLY A 155 -3.53 -16.22 17.12
N ALA A 156 -3.52 -15.09 16.40
CA ALA A 156 -3.86 -15.03 14.98
C ALA A 156 -2.62 -15.23 14.08
N THR A 157 -2.85 -15.45 12.79
CA THR A 157 -1.78 -15.67 11.81
C THR A 157 -1.69 -14.50 10.86
N PRO A 158 -0.54 -13.81 10.72
CA PRO A 158 -0.36 -12.82 9.66
C PRO A 158 -0.50 -13.48 8.30
N ALA A 159 -1.37 -12.95 7.43
CA ALA A 159 -1.62 -13.49 6.10
C ALA A 159 -0.78 -12.80 5.02
N GLY A 160 -0.49 -11.54 5.22
CA GLY A 160 0.25 -10.69 4.30
C GLY A 160 0.11 -9.22 4.65
N VAL A 161 0.76 -8.38 3.86
CA VAL A 161 0.71 -6.92 3.98
C VAL A 161 0.25 -6.32 2.66
N LEU A 162 -0.69 -5.39 2.73
CA LEU A 162 -1.13 -4.59 1.59
C LEU A 162 -0.92 -3.11 1.89
N ILE A 163 -0.19 -2.43 1.01
CA ILE A 163 0.13 -1.01 1.11
C ILE A 163 -0.36 -0.23 -0.11
N ALA A 164 -0.42 1.10 -0.02
CA ALA A 164 -0.83 1.93 -1.15
C ALA A 164 0.25 1.97 -2.24
N LEU A 165 1.50 2.21 -1.86
CA LEU A 165 2.59 2.39 -2.82
C LEU A 165 3.86 1.66 -2.37
N ASP A 166 4.40 0.80 -3.25
CA ASP A 166 5.77 0.29 -3.15
C ASP A 166 6.69 1.16 -4.00
N ARG A 167 7.60 1.86 -3.34
CA ARG A 167 8.59 2.73 -4.00
C ARG A 167 9.70 1.95 -4.70
N GLN A 168 9.82 0.65 -4.45
CA GLN A 168 10.85 -0.23 -5.00
C GLN A 168 12.28 0.32 -4.80
N GLU A 169 12.51 1.01 -3.69
CA GLU A 169 13.80 1.59 -3.32
C GLU A 169 14.53 0.67 -2.34
N ARG A 170 15.84 0.53 -2.56
CA ARG A 170 16.73 -0.17 -1.62
C ARG A 170 16.72 0.52 -0.26
N GLY A 171 16.67 -0.28 0.80
CA GLY A 171 16.86 0.15 2.17
C GLY A 171 18.34 0.46 2.48
N THR A 172 18.83 -0.06 3.56
CA THR A 172 20.26 -0.01 3.93
C THR A 172 21.10 -1.07 3.21
N GLY A 173 20.44 -2.14 2.71
CA GLY A 173 21.04 -3.25 1.94
C GLY A 173 20.63 -3.22 0.46
N GLU A 174 20.67 -4.40 -0.17
CA GLU A 174 20.30 -4.60 -1.58
C GLU A 174 18.77 -4.70 -1.80
N LEU A 175 18.02 -5.03 -0.75
CA LEU A 175 16.58 -5.23 -0.80
C LEU A 175 15.82 -3.95 -0.50
N SER A 176 14.58 -3.86 -1.02
CA SER A 176 13.63 -2.85 -0.55
C SER A 176 13.05 -3.24 0.81
N ALA A 177 12.48 -2.25 1.51
CA ALA A 177 11.80 -2.51 2.78
C ALA A 177 10.64 -3.52 2.64
N THR A 178 9.93 -3.55 1.51
CA THR A 178 8.91 -4.55 1.19
C THR A 178 9.50 -5.94 1.03
N GLN A 179 10.63 -6.06 0.33
CA GLN A 179 11.33 -7.32 0.16
C GLN A 179 11.95 -7.83 1.47
N GLU A 180 12.49 -6.93 2.31
CA GLU A 180 13.01 -7.28 3.63
C GLU A 180 11.93 -7.87 4.52
N VAL A 181 10.78 -7.21 4.65
CA VAL A 181 9.63 -7.71 5.43
C VAL A 181 9.13 -9.05 4.87
N SER A 182 9.00 -9.16 3.55
CA SER A 182 8.57 -10.40 2.91
C SER A 182 9.52 -11.57 3.21
N ARG A 183 10.83 -11.34 3.11
CA ARG A 183 11.85 -12.36 3.37
C ARG A 183 11.94 -12.74 4.84
N GLU A 184 11.93 -11.74 5.73
CA GLU A 184 12.09 -11.93 7.17
C GLU A 184 10.94 -12.74 7.78
N TYR A 185 9.70 -12.48 7.34
CA TYR A 185 8.50 -13.09 7.92
C TYR A 185 7.88 -14.19 7.06
N GLY A 186 8.36 -14.40 5.84
CA GLY A 186 7.76 -15.34 4.88
C GLY A 186 6.37 -14.91 4.42
N LEU A 187 6.06 -13.61 4.46
CA LEU A 187 4.73 -13.07 4.16
C LEU A 187 4.69 -12.38 2.80
N PRO A 188 3.63 -12.58 2.00
CA PRO A 188 3.43 -11.78 0.81
C PRO A 188 3.22 -10.32 1.17
N VAL A 189 3.97 -9.43 0.53
CA VAL A 189 3.75 -7.98 0.58
C VAL A 189 3.30 -7.54 -0.80
N THR A 190 2.15 -6.89 -0.87
CA THR A 190 1.58 -6.36 -2.12
C THR A 190 1.27 -4.87 -1.97
N ALA A 191 1.17 -4.18 -3.10
CA ALA A 191 0.81 -2.77 -3.14
C ALA A 191 -0.33 -2.52 -4.13
N ILE A 192 -1.11 -1.46 -3.93
CA ILE A 192 -2.08 -1.00 -4.94
C ILE A 192 -1.31 -0.64 -6.21
N ALA A 193 -0.23 0.15 -6.09
CA ALA A 193 0.67 0.46 -7.19
C ALA A 193 2.14 0.43 -6.74
N THR A 194 3.02 0.34 -7.71
CA THR A 194 4.48 0.36 -7.55
C THR A 194 5.09 1.56 -8.28
N LEU A 195 6.38 1.82 -8.08
CA LEU A 195 7.11 2.82 -8.87
C LEU A 195 7.07 2.48 -10.37
N ALA A 196 7.07 1.21 -10.73
CA ALA A 196 6.93 0.78 -12.12
C ALA A 196 5.58 1.17 -12.73
N ASP A 197 4.48 1.08 -11.95
CA ASP A 197 3.14 1.51 -12.39
C ASP A 197 3.07 3.04 -12.54
N ILE A 198 3.74 3.81 -11.66
CA ILE A 198 3.87 5.27 -11.81
C ILE A 198 4.56 5.60 -13.14
N LEU A 199 5.72 4.99 -13.41
CA LEU A 199 6.45 5.22 -14.66
C LEU A 199 5.62 4.84 -15.89
N ALA A 200 4.92 3.69 -15.85
CA ALA A 200 4.06 3.25 -16.94
C ALA A 200 2.93 4.26 -17.22
N THR A 201 2.31 4.79 -16.16
CA THR A 201 1.25 5.81 -16.27
C THR A 201 1.80 7.12 -16.84
N LEU A 202 2.93 7.62 -16.31
CA LEU A 202 3.51 8.90 -16.75
C LEU A 202 4.00 8.89 -18.18
N ARG A 203 4.50 7.75 -18.68
CA ARG A 203 4.94 7.61 -20.09
C ARG A 203 3.80 7.83 -21.09
N GLY A 204 2.55 7.64 -20.68
CA GLY A 204 1.35 7.95 -21.47
C GLY A 204 0.97 9.44 -21.47
N ILE A 205 1.69 10.30 -20.72
CA ILE A 205 1.38 11.73 -20.54
C ILE A 205 2.56 12.54 -21.07
N PRO A 206 2.49 13.11 -22.30
CA PRO A 206 3.63 13.80 -22.93
C PRO A 206 4.25 14.92 -22.07
N GLU A 207 3.42 15.66 -21.32
CA GLU A 207 3.83 16.76 -20.45
C GLU A 207 4.66 16.28 -19.24
N ARG A 208 4.65 14.99 -18.96
CA ARG A 208 5.36 14.34 -17.84
C ARG A 208 6.70 13.70 -18.23
N ARG A 209 7.16 13.88 -19.48
CA ARG A 209 8.40 13.29 -19.95
C ARG A 209 9.60 13.63 -19.05
N GLY A 210 9.74 14.90 -18.63
CA GLY A 210 10.82 15.30 -17.74
C GLY A 210 10.72 14.69 -16.33
N ASP A 211 9.49 14.38 -15.84
CA ASP A 211 9.30 13.65 -14.60
C ASP A 211 9.75 12.20 -14.75
N VAL A 212 9.42 11.55 -15.87
CA VAL A 212 9.83 10.17 -16.18
C VAL A 212 11.35 10.07 -16.17
N GLU A 213 12.06 10.95 -16.90
CA GLU A 213 13.51 10.96 -16.99
C GLU A 213 14.18 11.07 -15.60
N ARG A 214 13.70 11.99 -14.75
CA ARG A 214 14.21 12.16 -13.37
C ARG A 214 13.93 10.94 -12.49
N ILE A 215 12.75 10.33 -12.62
CA ILE A 215 12.40 9.15 -11.84
C ILE A 215 13.22 7.94 -12.28
N GLU A 216 13.46 7.76 -13.58
CA GLU A 216 14.30 6.68 -14.12
C GLU A 216 15.75 6.82 -13.65
N GLU A 217 16.33 8.03 -13.68
CA GLU A 217 17.64 8.30 -13.14
C GLU A 217 17.72 7.97 -11.63
N TYR A 218 16.75 8.42 -10.85
CA TYR A 218 16.64 8.14 -9.44
C TYR A 218 16.52 6.63 -9.17
N ARG A 219 15.68 5.93 -9.93
CA ARG A 219 15.52 4.48 -9.86
C ARG A 219 16.81 3.74 -10.19
N GLY A 220 17.56 4.22 -11.17
CA GLY A 220 18.88 3.66 -11.52
C GLY A 220 19.88 3.70 -10.34
N ARG A 221 19.80 4.75 -9.54
CA ARG A 221 20.67 4.95 -8.36
C ARG A 221 20.21 4.18 -7.12
N TYR A 222 18.91 4.19 -6.85
CA TYR A 222 18.35 3.77 -5.55
C TYR A 222 17.34 2.63 -5.66
N GLY A 223 16.91 2.24 -6.84
CA GLY A 223 15.97 1.17 -7.06
C GLY A 223 16.56 -0.21 -6.76
N VAL A 224 15.68 -1.16 -6.38
CA VAL A 224 16.03 -2.58 -6.34
C VAL A 224 16.19 -3.13 -7.76
N LYS A 225 17.06 -4.13 -7.89
CA LYS A 225 17.30 -4.83 -9.17
C LYS A 225 16.27 -5.93 -9.40
#